data_164503be2f605a135b92346b5296ad74
#
_entry.id   164503be2f605a135b92346b5296ad74
#
_cell.length_a   1.000
_cell.length_b   1.000
_cell.length_c   1.000
_cell.angle_alpha   90.00
_cell.angle_beta   90.00
_cell.angle_gamma   90.00
#
_symmetry.space_group_name_H-M   'P 1'
#
loop_
_entity.id
_entity.type
_entity.pdbx_description
1 polymer ?
#
loop_
_entity_poly.entity_id
_entity_poly.type
_entity_poly.pdbx_seq_one_letter_code
_entity_poly.pdbx_strand_id
1 'polypeptide(L)'
;MSLVEAKEVKISDVEPLVKNFVVNHYKNLYKGKISTTCGRMVGLPFNVPEGKLEMKISTTLTDTFVQRSVIRVTIYVDGKFQKALGVPISLSLNDKVWVVTQPIQRDDAISGANVQIAERDITKYASTAARSTSELMNTRVKKTFGTGDILDLRFVQKDPIVIRNSLVAIVFQSSTVTVSITGEAMEDGSMGDIVRVRNKKFNKEYSGKIIDQGVVLVNI
;
A
#
# COMPACT_ATOMS: atom_id res chain seq x y z
N MET A 1 -52.11 14.80 -29.87
CA MET A 1 -51.43 13.92 -28.91
C MET A 1 -50.00 13.78 -29.39
N SER A 2 -49.09 14.62 -28.89
CA SER A 2 -47.67 14.58 -29.31
C SER A 2 -47.07 13.32 -28.72
N LEU A 3 -46.53 12.45 -29.57
CA LEU A 3 -45.70 11.32 -29.16
C LEU A 3 -44.47 11.94 -28.50
N VAL A 4 -44.37 11.85 -27.17
CA VAL A 4 -43.18 12.21 -26.43
C VAL A 4 -42.15 11.11 -26.78
N GLU A 5 -41.13 11.43 -27.58
CA GLU A 5 -40.06 10.51 -27.85
C GLU A 5 -39.31 10.23 -26.55
N ALA A 6 -39.43 9.03 -26.06
CA ALA A 6 -38.77 8.61 -24.84
C ALA A 6 -37.29 8.31 -25.12
N LYS A 7 -36.40 8.92 -24.38
CA LYS A 7 -34.96 8.63 -24.48
C LYS A 7 -34.64 7.34 -23.70
N GLU A 8 -33.95 6.39 -24.38
CA GLU A 8 -33.54 5.15 -23.73
C GLU A 8 -32.18 5.34 -23.04
N VAL A 9 -32.10 5.01 -21.74
CA VAL A 9 -30.83 4.97 -20.99
C VAL A 9 -30.27 3.56 -21.08
N LYS A 10 -29.04 3.44 -21.59
CA LYS A 10 -28.34 2.18 -21.87
C LYS A 10 -27.15 1.96 -20.93
N ILE A 11 -26.62 0.73 -20.93
CA ILE A 11 -25.39 0.38 -20.21
C ILE A 11 -24.22 1.25 -20.69
N SER A 12 -24.13 1.52 -22.00
CA SER A 12 -23.10 2.39 -22.62
C SER A 12 -23.06 3.81 -22.06
N ASP A 13 -24.14 4.29 -21.47
CA ASP A 13 -24.22 5.65 -20.90
C ASP A 13 -23.70 5.66 -19.45
N VAL A 14 -23.95 4.59 -18.72
CA VAL A 14 -23.63 4.47 -17.28
C VAL A 14 -22.21 3.96 -17.04
N GLU A 15 -21.76 2.98 -17.84
CA GLU A 15 -20.49 2.30 -17.65
C GLU A 15 -19.28 3.22 -17.68
N PRO A 16 -19.11 4.14 -18.65
CA PRO A 16 -17.98 5.07 -18.68
C PRO A 16 -17.94 6.02 -17.49
N LEU A 17 -19.10 6.48 -17.04
CA LEU A 17 -19.23 7.36 -15.88
C LEU A 17 -18.70 6.68 -14.61
N VAL A 18 -19.13 5.43 -14.38
CA VAL A 18 -18.71 4.64 -13.23
C VAL A 18 -17.22 4.29 -13.29
N LYS A 19 -16.73 3.84 -14.44
CA LYS A 19 -15.31 3.53 -14.65
C LYS A 19 -14.42 4.74 -14.38
N ASN A 20 -14.76 5.89 -14.95
CA ASN A 20 -13.98 7.12 -14.77
C ASN A 20 -13.98 7.58 -13.31
N PHE A 21 -15.13 7.54 -12.63
CA PHE A 21 -15.22 7.89 -11.22
C PHE A 21 -14.29 7.05 -10.36
N VAL A 22 -14.32 5.74 -10.52
CA VAL A 22 -13.54 4.80 -9.72
C VAL A 22 -12.05 4.89 -10.03
N VAL A 23 -11.68 4.93 -11.32
CA VAL A 23 -10.27 5.04 -11.74
C VAL A 23 -9.68 6.35 -11.26
N ASN A 24 -10.39 7.47 -11.36
CA ASN A 24 -9.90 8.78 -10.91
C ASN A 24 -9.69 8.82 -9.40
N HIS A 25 -10.55 8.18 -8.60
CA HIS A 25 -10.38 8.08 -7.16
C HIS A 25 -9.08 7.35 -6.79
N TYR A 26 -8.90 6.14 -7.31
CA TYR A 26 -7.76 5.31 -6.93
C TYR A 26 -6.44 5.66 -7.61
N LYS A 27 -6.46 6.32 -8.78
CA LYS A 27 -5.26 6.74 -9.50
C LYS A 27 -4.34 7.66 -8.71
N ASN A 28 -4.91 8.47 -7.81
CA ASN A 28 -4.13 9.38 -6.95
C ASN A 28 -3.55 8.68 -5.71
N LEU A 29 -4.12 7.53 -5.33
CA LEU A 29 -3.77 6.79 -4.13
C LEU A 29 -2.80 5.63 -4.42
N TYR A 30 -2.93 5.02 -5.60
CA TYR A 30 -2.16 3.83 -5.97
C TYR A 30 -1.44 4.04 -7.30
N LYS A 31 -0.14 3.72 -7.30
CA LYS A 31 0.65 3.62 -8.51
C LYS A 31 0.28 2.33 -9.25
N GLY A 32 0.49 2.31 -10.56
CA GLY A 32 0.19 1.14 -11.39
C GLY A 32 -1.06 1.30 -12.24
N LYS A 33 -1.39 0.25 -12.99
CA LYS A 33 -2.51 0.23 -13.94
C LYS A 33 -3.75 -0.31 -13.25
N ILE A 34 -4.72 0.58 -13.01
CA ILE A 34 -6.03 0.21 -12.47
C ILE A 34 -6.97 -0.13 -13.62
N SER A 35 -7.60 -1.29 -13.55
CA SER A 35 -8.64 -1.72 -14.48
C SER A 35 -9.95 -1.93 -13.73
N THR A 36 -11.05 -1.49 -14.35
CA THR A 36 -12.40 -1.59 -13.77
C THR A 36 -13.29 -2.32 -14.75
N THR A 37 -13.97 -3.36 -14.29
CA THR A 37 -15.03 -4.05 -15.01
C THR A 37 -16.35 -3.84 -14.29
N CYS A 38 -17.40 -3.50 -15.06
CA CYS A 38 -18.75 -3.42 -14.54
C CYS A 38 -19.45 -4.78 -14.69
N GLY A 39 -20.11 -5.22 -13.64
CA GLY A 39 -20.96 -6.40 -13.67
C GLY A 39 -22.35 -6.11 -14.26
N ARG A 40 -23.26 -7.07 -14.14
CA ARG A 40 -24.62 -6.96 -14.65
C ARG A 40 -25.36 -5.80 -13.99
N MET A 41 -25.82 -4.84 -14.81
CA MET A 41 -26.61 -3.69 -14.38
C MET A 41 -28.10 -4.05 -14.47
N VAL A 42 -28.70 -4.39 -13.35
CA VAL A 42 -30.11 -4.74 -13.31
C VAL A 42 -30.97 -3.47 -13.51
N GLY A 43 -31.96 -3.58 -14.41
CA GLY A 43 -32.89 -2.48 -14.69
C GLY A 43 -32.44 -1.54 -15.80
N LEU A 44 -31.44 -1.92 -16.58
CA LEU A 44 -31.07 -1.31 -17.88
C LEU A 44 -31.34 -2.33 -19.01
N PRO A 45 -31.74 -1.86 -20.21
CA PRO A 45 -32.09 -0.46 -20.52
C PRO A 45 -33.47 -0.06 -19.95
N PHE A 46 -33.75 1.24 -19.88
CA PHE A 46 -35.09 1.76 -19.55
C PHE A 46 -35.33 3.14 -20.18
N ASN A 47 -36.62 3.46 -20.41
CA ASN A 47 -37.00 4.71 -21.03
C ASN A 47 -37.21 5.81 -19.98
N VAL A 48 -36.80 7.03 -20.33
CA VAL A 48 -37.01 8.25 -19.57
C VAL A 48 -37.75 9.29 -20.42
N PRO A 49 -38.43 10.27 -19.80
CA PRO A 49 -39.03 11.39 -20.52
C PRO A 49 -37.97 12.17 -21.29
N GLU A 50 -38.35 12.90 -22.34
CA GLU A 50 -37.50 13.90 -22.96
C GLU A 50 -37.08 14.97 -21.94
N GLY A 51 -35.89 15.44 -22.07
CA GLY A 51 -35.29 16.46 -21.22
C GLY A 51 -33.80 16.32 -21.01
N LYS A 52 -33.24 17.16 -20.18
CA LYS A 52 -31.84 17.14 -19.82
C LYS A 52 -31.54 15.98 -18.89
N LEU A 53 -30.90 14.94 -19.43
CA LEU A 53 -30.45 13.78 -18.66
C LEU A 53 -29.24 14.13 -17.80
N GLU A 54 -29.34 13.88 -16.51
CA GLU A 54 -28.23 14.00 -15.54
C GLU A 54 -28.05 12.70 -14.78
N MET A 55 -26.80 12.26 -14.66
CA MET A 55 -26.42 11.08 -13.87
C MET A 55 -25.47 11.51 -12.75
N LYS A 56 -25.79 11.14 -11.52
CA LYS A 56 -24.98 11.48 -10.33
C LYS A 56 -24.58 10.22 -9.60
N ILE A 57 -23.31 10.14 -9.22
CA ILE A 57 -22.81 9.08 -8.35
C ILE A 57 -22.98 9.54 -6.91
N SER A 58 -23.63 8.71 -6.09
CA SER A 58 -23.89 8.96 -4.67
C SER A 58 -23.10 8.04 -3.74
N THR A 59 -22.17 7.24 -4.28
CA THR A 59 -21.29 6.36 -3.51
C THR A 59 -20.02 7.11 -3.13
N THR A 60 -19.63 7.05 -1.85
CA THR A 60 -18.30 7.46 -1.39
C THR A 60 -17.39 6.24 -1.41
N LEU A 61 -16.23 6.35 -2.06
CA LEU A 61 -15.20 5.32 -2.06
C LEU A 61 -14.27 5.53 -0.86
N THR A 62 -13.76 4.44 -0.30
CA THR A 62 -12.72 4.48 0.73
C THR A 62 -11.35 4.57 0.08
N ASP A 63 -10.37 5.10 0.80
CA ASP A 63 -8.97 5.17 0.31
C ASP A 63 -8.28 3.80 0.25
N THR A 64 -8.82 2.82 0.97
CA THR A 64 -8.36 1.42 0.87
C THR A 64 -8.84 0.81 -0.44
N PHE A 65 -7.92 0.16 -1.17
CA PHE A 65 -8.25 -0.52 -2.42
C PHE A 65 -9.19 -1.70 -2.18
N VAL A 66 -10.41 -1.61 -2.72
CA VAL A 66 -11.43 -2.65 -2.57
C VAL A 66 -11.67 -3.33 -3.91
N GLN A 67 -11.39 -4.64 -3.97
CA GLN A 67 -11.52 -5.42 -5.20
C GLN A 67 -12.94 -5.44 -5.78
N ARG A 68 -13.97 -5.43 -4.95
CA ARG A 68 -15.37 -5.47 -5.39
C ARG A 68 -16.20 -4.46 -4.60
N SER A 69 -17.03 -3.72 -5.31
CA SER A 69 -17.95 -2.74 -4.72
C SER A 69 -19.20 -2.58 -5.57
N VAL A 70 -20.18 -1.83 -5.07
CA VAL A 70 -21.36 -1.44 -5.81
C VAL A 70 -21.45 0.08 -5.82
N ILE A 71 -21.44 0.64 -7.02
CA ILE A 71 -21.54 2.10 -7.22
C ILE A 71 -23.01 2.46 -7.46
N ARG A 72 -23.55 3.35 -6.65
CA ARG A 72 -24.91 3.85 -6.83
C ARG A 72 -24.91 5.04 -7.78
N VAL A 73 -25.62 4.89 -8.90
CA VAL A 73 -25.84 5.93 -9.90
C VAL A 73 -27.31 6.35 -9.82
N THR A 74 -27.56 7.63 -9.64
CA THR A 74 -28.92 8.20 -9.63
C THR A 74 -29.13 9.00 -10.90
N ILE A 75 -30.25 8.77 -11.56
CA ILE A 75 -30.60 9.32 -12.87
C ILE A 75 -31.74 10.33 -12.69
N TYR A 76 -31.56 11.50 -13.27
CA TYR A 76 -32.49 12.61 -13.25
C TYR A 76 -32.78 13.07 -14.69
N VAL A 77 -33.98 13.58 -14.94
CA VAL A 77 -34.32 14.31 -16.15
C VAL A 77 -34.95 15.64 -15.71
N ASP A 78 -34.42 16.77 -16.19
CA ASP A 78 -34.80 18.12 -15.80
C ASP A 78 -34.88 18.30 -14.28
N GLY A 79 -33.87 17.72 -13.56
CA GLY A 79 -33.75 17.74 -12.13
C GLY A 79 -34.74 16.81 -11.37
N LYS A 80 -35.66 16.13 -12.07
CA LYS A 80 -36.60 15.17 -11.46
C LYS A 80 -35.97 13.77 -11.42
N PHE A 81 -36.02 13.15 -10.24
CA PHE A 81 -35.58 11.77 -10.04
C PHE A 81 -36.33 10.79 -10.94
N GLN A 82 -35.59 9.94 -11.62
CA GLN A 82 -36.16 8.87 -12.46
C GLN A 82 -35.87 7.50 -11.86
N LYS A 83 -34.59 7.20 -11.59
CA LYS A 83 -34.17 5.87 -11.11
C LYS A 83 -32.82 5.91 -10.41
N ALA A 84 -32.63 5.00 -9.47
CA ALA A 84 -31.33 4.70 -8.88
C ALA A 84 -30.90 3.28 -9.28
N LEU A 85 -29.64 3.14 -9.70
CA LEU A 85 -29.05 1.88 -10.13
C LEU A 85 -27.88 1.52 -9.24
N GLY A 86 -27.77 0.26 -8.86
CA GLY A 86 -26.58 -0.30 -8.27
C GLY A 86 -25.72 -0.95 -9.37
N VAL A 87 -24.53 -0.43 -9.61
CA VAL A 87 -23.58 -0.95 -10.59
C VAL A 87 -22.51 -1.75 -9.87
N PRO A 88 -22.53 -3.09 -9.93
CA PRO A 88 -21.45 -3.90 -9.38
C PRO A 88 -20.18 -3.66 -10.18
N ILE A 89 -19.06 -3.45 -9.47
CA ILE A 89 -17.75 -3.29 -10.09
C ILE A 89 -16.75 -4.30 -9.53
N SER A 90 -15.80 -4.68 -10.36
CA SER A 90 -14.60 -5.40 -9.98
C SER A 90 -13.38 -4.62 -10.44
N LEU A 91 -12.43 -4.45 -9.51
CA LEU A 91 -11.19 -3.72 -9.71
C LEU A 91 -10.01 -4.68 -9.75
N SER A 92 -9.05 -4.39 -10.61
CA SER A 92 -7.72 -5.00 -10.57
C SER A 92 -6.65 -3.91 -10.63
N LEU A 93 -5.53 -4.19 -9.98
CA LEU A 93 -4.36 -3.31 -9.93
C LEU A 93 -3.13 -4.10 -10.37
N ASN A 94 -2.53 -3.71 -11.50
CA ASN A 94 -1.26 -4.25 -11.96
C ASN A 94 -0.16 -3.22 -11.73
N ASP A 95 0.94 -3.65 -11.15
CA ASP A 95 2.08 -2.77 -10.85
C ASP A 95 3.40 -3.54 -10.90
N LYS A 96 4.51 -2.79 -10.97
CA LYS A 96 5.86 -3.34 -10.86
C LYS A 96 6.20 -3.50 -9.38
N VAL A 97 6.40 -4.74 -8.97
CA VAL A 97 6.66 -5.13 -7.59
C VAL A 97 7.80 -6.14 -7.50
N TRP A 98 8.35 -6.28 -6.32
CA TRP A 98 9.36 -7.29 -6.04
C TRP A 98 8.72 -8.67 -5.94
N VAL A 99 9.27 -9.60 -6.72
CA VAL A 99 8.84 -10.99 -6.84
C VAL A 99 10.02 -11.91 -6.54
N VAL A 100 9.78 -12.97 -5.81
CA VAL A 100 10.77 -13.98 -5.44
C VAL A 100 11.17 -14.80 -6.65
N THR A 101 12.47 -14.93 -6.93
CA THR A 101 13.04 -15.72 -8.02
C THR A 101 13.53 -17.10 -7.54
N GLN A 102 13.99 -17.18 -6.29
CA GLN A 102 14.43 -18.42 -5.63
C GLN A 102 13.76 -18.49 -4.26
N PRO A 103 13.36 -19.68 -3.79
CA PRO A 103 12.70 -19.80 -2.49
C PRO A 103 13.51 -19.15 -1.36
N ILE A 104 12.84 -18.36 -0.53
CA ILE A 104 13.43 -17.69 0.63
C ILE A 104 12.81 -18.32 1.88
N GLN A 105 13.63 -18.94 2.72
CA GLN A 105 13.17 -19.54 3.97
C GLN A 105 12.92 -18.46 5.02
N ARG A 106 12.11 -18.82 6.02
CA ARG A 106 11.93 -17.94 7.19
C ARG A 106 13.27 -17.56 7.79
N ASP A 107 13.40 -16.28 8.15
CA ASP A 107 14.59 -15.63 8.72
C ASP A 107 15.77 -15.44 7.75
N ASP A 108 15.63 -15.88 6.47
CA ASP A 108 16.64 -15.59 5.45
C ASP A 108 16.59 -14.11 5.02
N ALA A 109 17.76 -13.60 4.65
CA ALA A 109 17.92 -12.24 4.13
C ALA A 109 17.37 -12.11 2.71
N ILE A 110 16.75 -10.96 2.44
CA ILE A 110 16.35 -10.58 1.08
C ILE A 110 17.55 -9.96 0.37
N SER A 111 17.86 -10.46 -0.82
CA SER A 111 18.99 -9.98 -1.65
C SER A 111 18.57 -9.89 -3.11
N GLY A 112 19.35 -9.14 -3.91
CA GLY A 112 19.14 -9.07 -5.35
C GLY A 112 19.29 -10.41 -6.09
N ALA A 113 19.87 -11.45 -5.45
CA ALA A 113 20.00 -12.78 -6.02
C ALA A 113 18.68 -13.58 -5.96
N ASN A 114 17.83 -13.32 -4.96
CA ASN A 114 16.61 -14.09 -4.72
C ASN A 114 15.31 -13.34 -5.04
N VAL A 115 15.40 -12.10 -5.53
CA VAL A 115 14.24 -11.28 -5.92
C VAL A 115 14.49 -10.49 -7.20
N GLN A 116 13.42 -10.17 -7.91
CA GLN A 116 13.44 -9.29 -9.09
C GLN A 116 12.18 -8.44 -9.16
N ILE A 117 12.25 -7.33 -9.92
CA ILE A 117 11.05 -6.52 -10.22
C ILE A 117 10.31 -7.15 -11.40
N ALA A 118 9.01 -7.39 -11.24
CA ALA A 118 8.14 -7.86 -12.30
C ALA A 118 6.75 -7.20 -12.21
N GLU A 119 6.10 -7.02 -13.35
CA GLU A 119 4.70 -6.57 -13.39
C GLU A 119 3.80 -7.74 -12.97
N ARG A 120 2.94 -7.49 -11.96
CA ARG A 120 2.02 -8.48 -11.39
C ARG A 120 0.67 -7.84 -11.06
N ASP A 121 -0.36 -8.66 -11.04
CA ASP A 121 -1.63 -8.31 -10.41
C ASP A 121 -1.44 -8.31 -8.88
N ILE A 122 -1.51 -7.13 -8.32
CA ILE A 122 -1.34 -6.89 -6.88
C ILE A 122 -2.64 -6.49 -6.20
N THR A 123 -3.77 -6.79 -6.78
CA THR A 123 -5.10 -6.45 -6.27
C THR A 123 -5.28 -6.81 -4.79
N LYS A 124 -4.78 -7.98 -4.38
CA LYS A 124 -4.80 -8.44 -2.98
C LYS A 124 -3.69 -7.84 -2.11
N TYR A 125 -2.69 -7.24 -2.72
CA TYR A 125 -1.49 -6.69 -2.09
C TYR A 125 -1.34 -5.18 -2.34
N ALA A 126 -2.43 -4.50 -2.72
CA ALA A 126 -2.41 -3.12 -3.18
C ALA A 126 -1.65 -2.16 -2.23
N SER A 127 -1.79 -2.35 -0.92
CA SER A 127 -1.12 -1.55 0.11
C SER A 127 0.13 -2.20 0.72
N THR A 128 0.43 -3.46 0.39
CA THR A 128 1.47 -4.22 1.10
C THR A 128 2.55 -4.83 0.21
N ALA A 129 2.38 -4.80 -1.11
CA ALA A 129 3.41 -5.25 -2.04
C ALA A 129 4.65 -4.35 -1.97
N ALA A 130 5.83 -4.95 -1.88
CA ALA A 130 7.10 -4.23 -1.93
C ALA A 130 7.34 -3.63 -3.32
N ARG A 131 7.63 -2.33 -3.39
CA ARG A 131 7.81 -1.58 -4.65
C ARG A 131 9.18 -0.94 -4.79
N SER A 132 9.78 -0.51 -3.68
CA SER A 132 11.07 0.16 -3.71
C SER A 132 12.19 -0.72 -3.14
N THR A 133 13.41 -0.52 -3.64
CA THR A 133 14.60 -1.19 -3.12
C THR A 133 14.85 -0.85 -1.65
N SER A 134 14.54 0.38 -1.23
CA SER A 134 14.72 0.84 0.16
C SER A 134 13.87 0.06 1.18
N GLU A 135 12.74 -0.52 0.74
CA GLU A 135 11.88 -1.36 1.58
C GLU A 135 12.51 -2.73 1.88
N LEU A 136 13.47 -3.16 1.05
CA LEU A 136 14.09 -4.48 1.12
C LEU A 136 15.55 -4.46 1.58
N MET A 137 16.15 -3.27 1.71
CA MET A 137 17.54 -3.16 2.17
C MET A 137 17.66 -3.58 3.64
N ASN A 138 18.63 -4.48 3.92
CA ASN A 138 18.90 -5.00 5.26
C ASN A 138 17.61 -5.56 5.91
N THR A 139 16.92 -6.41 5.17
CA THR A 139 15.69 -7.05 5.63
C THR A 139 15.75 -8.56 5.50
N ARG A 140 14.96 -9.23 6.32
CA ARG A 140 14.71 -10.67 6.29
C ARG A 140 13.23 -10.97 6.24
N VAL A 141 12.87 -12.19 5.85
CA VAL A 141 11.47 -12.61 5.79
C VAL A 141 11.02 -13.28 7.08
N LYS A 142 9.78 -13.02 7.50
CA LYS A 142 9.13 -13.65 8.68
C LYS A 142 8.50 -15.00 8.37
N LYS A 143 8.35 -15.35 7.08
CA LYS A 143 7.80 -16.62 6.61
C LYS A 143 8.53 -17.04 5.34
N THR A 144 8.39 -18.32 4.99
CA THR A 144 8.87 -18.82 3.70
C THR A 144 8.07 -18.24 2.54
N PHE A 145 8.79 -17.84 1.48
CA PHE A 145 8.23 -17.44 0.18
C PHE A 145 8.70 -18.41 -0.90
N GLY A 146 7.79 -18.82 -1.77
CA GLY A 146 8.09 -19.63 -2.95
C GLY A 146 8.49 -18.79 -4.16
N THR A 147 9.09 -19.43 -5.16
CA THR A 147 9.36 -18.78 -6.44
C THR A 147 8.08 -18.26 -7.08
N GLY A 148 8.08 -17.01 -7.53
CA GLY A 148 6.92 -16.33 -8.12
C GLY A 148 6.05 -15.57 -7.13
N ASP A 149 6.25 -15.74 -5.83
CA ASP A 149 5.50 -15.00 -4.81
C ASP A 149 5.82 -13.51 -4.86
N ILE A 150 4.81 -12.69 -4.61
CA ILE A 150 4.97 -11.24 -4.39
C ILE A 150 5.46 -11.03 -2.97
N LEU A 151 6.49 -10.20 -2.81
CA LEU A 151 6.97 -9.81 -1.49
C LEU A 151 5.95 -8.89 -0.80
N ASP A 152 5.32 -9.42 0.22
CA ASP A 152 4.36 -8.72 1.07
C ASP A 152 5.09 -8.15 2.29
N LEU A 153 5.14 -6.83 2.41
CA LEU A 153 5.84 -6.10 3.47
C LEU A 153 5.38 -6.47 4.90
N ARG A 154 4.19 -7.02 5.06
CA ARG A 154 3.73 -7.53 6.37
C ARG A 154 4.61 -8.67 6.89
N PHE A 155 5.25 -9.39 5.98
CA PHE A 155 6.13 -10.52 6.28
C PHE A 155 7.61 -10.23 6.03
N VAL A 156 7.95 -8.96 5.92
CA VAL A 156 9.33 -8.47 5.86
C VAL A 156 9.64 -7.74 7.16
N GLN A 157 10.84 -7.91 7.68
CA GLN A 157 11.33 -7.19 8.86
C GLN A 157 12.75 -6.72 8.61
N LYS A 158 13.13 -5.61 9.22
CA LYS A 158 14.50 -5.13 9.18
C LYS A 158 15.41 -6.13 9.88
N ASP A 159 16.59 -6.32 9.35
CA ASP A 159 17.64 -7.13 9.96
C ASP A 159 18.26 -6.34 11.12
N PRO A 160 18.31 -6.89 12.34
CA PRO A 160 18.97 -6.20 13.42
C PRO A 160 20.49 -6.09 13.14
N ILE A 161 21.02 -4.88 13.20
CA ILE A 161 22.46 -4.59 13.05
C ILE A 161 23.13 -4.37 14.41
N VAL A 162 22.33 -4.23 15.46
CA VAL A 162 22.74 -4.29 16.86
C VAL A 162 21.99 -5.43 17.51
N ILE A 163 22.70 -6.36 18.13
CA ILE A 163 22.14 -7.55 18.77
C ILE A 163 22.28 -7.37 20.29
N ARG A 164 21.27 -7.79 21.04
CA ARG A 164 21.31 -7.79 22.49
C ARG A 164 22.56 -8.48 23.03
N ASN A 165 23.18 -7.90 24.03
CA ASN A 165 24.43 -8.29 24.67
C ASN A 165 25.67 -8.14 23.77
N SER A 166 25.55 -7.58 22.54
CA SER A 166 26.72 -7.23 21.73
C SER A 166 27.36 -5.94 22.22
N LEU A 167 28.67 -5.82 21.98
CA LEU A 167 29.42 -4.59 22.23
C LEU A 167 29.07 -3.56 21.16
N VAL A 168 28.81 -2.34 21.60
CA VAL A 168 28.51 -1.18 20.75
C VAL A 168 29.34 0.02 21.16
N ALA A 169 29.62 0.89 20.19
CA ALA A 169 30.14 2.23 20.45
C ALA A 169 28.98 3.16 20.78
N ILE A 170 28.97 3.72 21.98
CA ILE A 170 28.01 4.75 22.40
C ILE A 170 28.66 6.10 22.06
N VAL A 171 28.09 6.80 21.09
CA VAL A 171 28.58 8.08 20.61
C VAL A 171 27.71 9.19 21.19
N PHE A 172 28.35 10.12 21.91
CA PHE A 172 27.72 11.34 22.38
C PHE A 172 28.15 12.49 21.47
N GLN A 173 27.19 13.15 20.87
CA GLN A 173 27.48 14.26 19.95
C GLN A 173 26.84 15.55 20.46
N SER A 174 27.66 16.57 20.56
CA SER A 174 27.28 17.95 20.76
C SER A 174 27.75 18.78 19.56
N SER A 175 27.39 20.05 19.48
CA SER A 175 27.79 20.96 18.38
C SER A 175 29.31 21.06 18.15
N THR A 176 30.12 20.81 19.17
CA THR A 176 31.58 21.02 19.14
C THR A 176 32.40 19.79 19.53
N VAL A 177 31.80 18.79 20.16
CA VAL A 177 32.51 17.63 20.70
C VAL A 177 31.79 16.34 20.39
N THR A 178 32.56 15.34 19.95
CA THR A 178 32.10 13.95 19.81
C THR A 178 32.94 13.07 20.74
N VAL A 179 32.24 12.34 21.62
CA VAL A 179 32.87 11.39 22.55
C VAL A 179 32.31 10.01 22.28
N SER A 180 33.15 9.00 22.20
CA SER A 180 32.75 7.61 22.05
C SER A 180 33.21 6.79 23.27
N ILE A 181 32.32 5.98 23.80
CA ILE A 181 32.62 5.00 24.86
C ILE A 181 32.06 3.63 24.46
N THR A 182 32.64 2.57 24.98
CA THR A 182 32.15 1.22 24.73
C THR A 182 30.99 0.91 25.69
N GLY A 183 29.93 0.31 25.16
CA GLY A 183 28.79 -0.20 25.93
C GLY A 183 28.32 -1.55 25.43
N GLU A 184 27.25 -2.04 26.00
CA GLU A 184 26.60 -3.28 25.62
C GLU A 184 25.13 -2.99 25.30
N ALA A 185 24.65 -3.49 24.16
CA ALA A 185 23.25 -3.35 23.78
C ALA A 185 22.35 -4.18 24.70
N MET A 186 21.25 -3.60 25.16
CA MET A 186 20.28 -4.28 26.04
C MET A 186 19.13 -4.91 25.25
N GLU A 187 19.01 -4.59 23.97
CA GLU A 187 17.97 -5.05 23.06
C GLU A 187 18.49 -5.07 21.61
N ASP A 188 17.81 -5.87 20.76
CA ASP A 188 18.08 -5.90 19.33
C ASP A 188 17.55 -4.63 18.68
N GLY A 189 18.21 -4.18 17.62
CA GLY A 189 17.73 -3.04 16.85
C GLY A 189 18.33 -2.96 15.44
N SER A 190 17.58 -2.34 14.56
CA SER A 190 17.94 -2.08 13.16
C SER A 190 18.35 -0.62 12.97
N MET A 191 18.88 -0.28 11.80
CA MET A 191 19.24 1.09 11.44
C MET A 191 18.10 2.07 11.73
N GLY A 192 18.37 3.08 12.54
CA GLY A 192 17.44 4.15 12.91
C GLY A 192 16.58 3.86 14.14
N ASP A 193 16.58 2.64 14.69
CA ASP A 193 15.85 2.30 15.90
C ASP A 193 16.51 2.95 17.14
N ILE A 194 15.71 3.24 18.16
CA ILE A 194 16.21 3.68 19.46
C ILE A 194 16.34 2.43 20.35
N VAL A 195 17.56 2.21 20.86
CA VAL A 195 17.86 1.07 21.74
C VAL A 195 18.49 1.54 23.03
N ARG A 196 18.30 0.75 24.08
CA ARG A 196 18.99 0.95 25.35
C ARG A 196 20.35 0.28 25.32
N VAL A 197 21.35 0.99 25.79
CA VAL A 197 22.74 0.54 25.90
C VAL A 197 23.26 0.79 27.29
N ARG A 198 24.09 -0.09 27.82
CA ARG A 198 24.67 0.02 29.15
C ARG A 198 26.20 0.12 29.06
N ASN A 199 26.76 1.13 29.69
CA ASN A 199 28.21 1.15 29.94
C ASN A 199 28.48 0.47 31.28
N LYS A 200 29.13 -0.69 31.28
CA LYS A 200 29.45 -1.48 32.47
C LYS A 200 30.46 -0.78 33.39
N LYS A 201 31.40 -0.01 32.81
CA LYS A 201 32.46 0.65 33.63
C LYS A 201 31.89 1.74 34.53
N PHE A 202 30.87 2.48 34.07
CA PHE A 202 30.24 3.56 34.83
C PHE A 202 28.88 3.15 35.41
N ASN A 203 28.43 1.93 35.12
CA ASN A 203 27.11 1.40 35.50
C ASN A 203 25.96 2.34 35.10
N LYS A 204 26.05 2.93 33.93
CA LYS A 204 25.04 3.87 33.40
C LYS A 204 24.37 3.31 32.16
N GLU A 205 23.07 3.57 32.05
CA GLU A 205 22.27 3.23 30.89
C GLU A 205 21.94 4.50 30.10
N TYR A 206 21.89 4.35 28.78
CA TYR A 206 21.57 5.41 27.84
C TYR A 206 20.60 4.87 26.81
N SER A 207 19.73 5.74 26.28
CA SER A 207 18.91 5.47 25.10
C SER A 207 19.47 6.25 23.92
N GLY A 208 19.73 5.56 22.83
CA GLY A 208 20.32 6.20 21.64
C GLY A 208 19.82 5.58 20.35
N LYS A 209 19.98 6.31 19.27
CA LYS A 209 19.60 5.90 17.91
C LYS A 209 20.74 5.11 17.26
N ILE A 210 20.43 3.96 16.68
CA ILE A 210 21.39 3.19 15.87
C ILE A 210 21.64 3.97 14.57
N ILE A 211 22.91 4.35 14.34
CA ILE A 211 23.35 5.11 13.16
C ILE A 211 24.24 4.31 12.24
N ASP A 212 24.82 3.20 12.73
CA ASP A 212 25.64 2.27 11.96
C ASP A 212 25.73 0.93 12.70
N GLN A 213 26.32 -0.09 12.06
CA GLN A 213 26.55 -1.39 12.68
C GLN A 213 27.40 -1.23 13.96
N GLY A 214 26.79 -1.61 15.09
CA GLY A 214 27.44 -1.49 16.40
C GLY A 214 27.66 -0.05 16.87
N VAL A 215 27.01 0.97 16.28
CA VAL A 215 27.15 2.38 16.68
C VAL A 215 25.82 2.95 17.09
N VAL A 216 25.75 3.47 18.31
CA VAL A 216 24.52 4.07 18.89
C VAL A 216 24.81 5.52 19.27
N LEU A 217 24.08 6.46 18.65
CA LEU A 217 24.17 7.89 18.91
C LEU A 217 23.21 8.28 20.05
N VAL A 218 23.75 8.90 21.08
CA VAL A 218 23.02 9.49 22.19
C VAL A 218 23.08 11.01 22.07
N ASN A 219 21.97 11.66 21.91
CA ASN A 219 21.87 13.13 21.91
C ASN A 219 21.97 13.64 23.36
N ILE A 220 22.82 14.65 23.57
CA ILE A 220 23.03 15.31 24.88
C ILE A 220 22.33 16.66 24.84
#